data_e10652ba6b7a3be0f4aeb79294b3d2a2
#
_entry.id   e10652ba6b7a3be0f4aeb79294b3d2a2
#
_cell.length_a   1.000
_cell.length_b   1.000
_cell.length_c   1.000
_cell.angle_alpha   90.00
_cell.angle_beta   90.00
_cell.angle_gamma   90.00
#
_symmetry.space_group_name_H-M   'P 1'
#
loop_
_entity.id
_entity.type
_entity.pdbx_description
1 polymer ?
#
loop_
_entity_poly.entity_id
_entity_poly.type
_entity_poly.pdbx_seq_one_letter_code
_entity_poly.pdbx_strand_id
1 'polypeptide(L)'
;MSKSNHLYRDNTIIELQKLFNDEKLSKNMEIGIFNYTIKASTVNKITKDWNNIYFKLLYKQRAKTMLINLKNLPQLIINLKNKKIKVEDVSFYTHQELNPELWKELIDEKIKIDKNKYENCPKINSEFKCRKCQSNNCSYYQLQTRSADEPMTTFVNCLDCGNRWRF
;
A
#
# COMPACT_ATOMS: atom_id res chain seq x y z
N MET A 1 -27.32 -18.58 15.37
CA MET A 1 -25.93 -18.09 15.23
C MET A 1 -25.01 -19.24 15.63
N SER A 2 -24.19 -19.78 14.72
CA SER A 2 -23.46 -21.02 14.96
C SER A 2 -22.29 -20.81 15.95
N LYS A 3 -22.09 -21.79 16.83
CA LYS A 3 -21.01 -21.83 17.84
C LYS A 3 -19.58 -21.62 17.26
N SER A 4 -19.40 -21.87 15.96
CA SER A 4 -18.11 -21.71 15.29
C SER A 4 -17.69 -20.25 15.04
N ASN A 5 -18.62 -19.30 15.07
CA ASN A 5 -18.35 -17.89 14.76
C ASN A 5 -17.64 -17.19 15.90
N HIS A 6 -17.93 -17.58 17.15
CA HIS A 6 -17.28 -17.02 18.34
C HIS A 6 -15.86 -17.56 18.52
N LEU A 7 -15.60 -18.79 18.10
CA LEU A 7 -14.31 -19.47 18.33
C LEU A 7 -13.10 -18.69 17.76
N TYR A 8 -13.22 -18.13 16.55
CA TYR A 8 -12.11 -17.37 15.95
C TYR A 8 -11.85 -16.07 16.66
N ARG A 9 -12.92 -15.37 17.05
CA ARG A 9 -12.84 -14.11 17.79
C ARG A 9 -12.30 -14.32 19.19
N ASP A 10 -12.82 -15.32 19.90
CA ASP A 10 -12.41 -15.67 21.27
C ASP A 10 -10.92 -16.08 21.30
N ASN A 11 -10.47 -16.89 20.36
CA ASN A 11 -9.07 -17.24 20.22
C ASN A 11 -8.17 -16.01 19.97
N THR A 12 -8.62 -15.07 19.13
CA THR A 12 -7.88 -13.83 18.90
C THR A 12 -7.81 -12.97 20.16
N ILE A 13 -8.89 -12.87 20.94
CA ILE A 13 -8.91 -12.15 22.21
C ILE A 13 -7.93 -12.79 23.21
N ILE A 14 -7.92 -14.12 23.32
CA ILE A 14 -7.00 -14.85 24.22
C ILE A 14 -5.53 -14.57 23.86
N GLU A 15 -5.19 -14.61 22.56
CA GLU A 15 -3.82 -14.30 22.11
C GLU A 15 -3.44 -12.83 22.36
N LEU A 16 -4.37 -11.90 22.15
CA LEU A 16 -4.17 -10.49 22.47
C LEU A 16 -4.02 -10.24 23.98
N GLN A 17 -4.78 -10.96 24.82
CA GLN A 17 -4.64 -10.87 26.28
C GLN A 17 -3.26 -11.27 26.76
N LYS A 18 -2.64 -12.29 26.16
CA LYS A 18 -1.26 -12.68 26.49
C LYS A 18 -0.24 -11.57 26.22
N LEU A 19 -0.52 -10.67 25.24
CA LEU A 19 0.36 -9.58 24.86
C LEU A 19 0.10 -8.30 25.67
N PHE A 20 -1.17 -7.95 25.86
CA PHE A 20 -1.55 -6.70 26.53
C PHE A 20 -1.63 -6.81 28.04
N ASN A 21 -1.93 -7.99 28.58
CA ASN A 21 -2.33 -8.20 29.98
C ASN A 21 -3.48 -7.28 30.41
N ASP A 22 -4.35 -6.88 29.47
CA ASP A 22 -5.51 -6.02 29.68
C ASP A 22 -6.68 -6.53 28.81
N GLU A 23 -7.78 -6.88 29.48
CA GLU A 23 -8.95 -7.46 28.81
C GLU A 23 -9.68 -6.42 27.94
N LYS A 24 -9.78 -5.16 28.40
CA LYS A 24 -10.47 -4.10 27.67
C LYS A 24 -9.72 -3.75 26.38
N LEU A 25 -8.41 -3.60 26.45
CA LEU A 25 -7.57 -3.33 25.28
C LEU A 25 -7.65 -4.48 24.27
N SER A 26 -7.65 -5.71 24.73
CA SER A 26 -7.74 -6.90 23.86
C SER A 26 -9.07 -6.98 23.14
N LYS A 27 -10.17 -6.71 23.81
CA LYS A 27 -11.51 -6.66 23.21
C LYS A 27 -11.63 -5.52 22.18
N ASN A 28 -11.15 -4.32 22.51
CA ASN A 28 -11.19 -3.17 21.60
C ASN A 28 -10.34 -3.42 20.34
N MET A 29 -9.18 -4.06 20.49
CA MET A 29 -8.34 -4.43 19.36
C MET A 29 -9.03 -5.45 18.46
N GLU A 30 -9.69 -6.45 19.03
CA GLU A 30 -10.43 -7.44 18.26
C GLU A 30 -11.59 -6.79 17.49
N ILE A 31 -12.34 -5.88 18.13
CA ILE A 31 -13.40 -5.11 17.48
C ILE A 31 -12.83 -4.31 16.30
N GLY A 32 -11.67 -3.68 16.46
CA GLY A 32 -10.96 -3.00 15.37
C GLY A 32 -10.62 -3.92 14.22
N ILE A 33 -10.08 -5.10 14.48
CA ILE A 33 -9.77 -6.12 13.48
C ILE A 33 -11.03 -6.57 12.73
N PHE A 34 -12.13 -6.77 13.47
CA PHE A 34 -13.40 -7.16 12.88
C PHE A 34 -13.97 -6.04 11.98
N ASN A 35 -13.94 -4.79 12.43
CA ASN A 35 -14.38 -3.62 11.66
C ASN A 35 -13.55 -3.45 10.38
N TYR A 36 -12.23 -3.64 10.45
CA TYR A 36 -11.37 -3.69 9.26
C TYR A 36 -11.84 -4.76 8.28
N THR A 37 -12.13 -5.96 8.77
CA THR A 37 -12.59 -7.07 7.93
C THR A 37 -13.92 -6.75 7.24
N ILE A 38 -14.86 -6.13 7.95
CA ILE A 38 -16.14 -5.66 7.37
C ILE A 38 -15.89 -4.65 6.25
N LYS A 39 -15.01 -3.67 6.48
CA LYS A 39 -14.68 -2.63 5.49
C LYS A 39 -13.99 -3.23 4.26
N ALA A 40 -12.99 -4.08 4.47
CA ALA A 40 -12.28 -4.78 3.40
C ALA A 40 -13.22 -5.69 2.58
N SER A 41 -14.15 -6.38 3.24
CA SER A 41 -15.15 -7.21 2.57
C SER A 41 -16.10 -6.38 1.70
N THR A 42 -16.46 -5.16 2.14
CA THR A 42 -17.29 -4.25 1.34
C THR A 42 -16.57 -3.81 0.07
N VAL A 43 -15.30 -3.43 0.18
CA VAL A 43 -14.47 -3.01 -0.97
C VAL A 43 -14.30 -4.15 -1.97
N ASN A 44 -14.05 -5.36 -1.47
CA ASN A 44 -13.83 -6.55 -2.32
C ASN A 44 -15.13 -7.25 -2.74
N LYS A 45 -16.31 -6.70 -2.39
CA LYS A 45 -17.63 -7.29 -2.70
C LYS A 45 -17.81 -8.72 -2.17
N ILE A 46 -17.23 -9.02 -1.00
CA ILE A 46 -17.31 -10.32 -0.34
C ILE A 46 -18.50 -10.32 0.63
N THR A 47 -19.27 -11.39 0.63
CA THR A 47 -20.39 -11.57 1.57
C THR A 47 -19.88 -11.62 3.01
N LYS A 48 -20.43 -10.79 3.89
CA LYS A 48 -20.05 -10.66 5.31
C LYS A 48 -20.68 -11.75 6.16
N ASP A 49 -20.34 -12.99 5.84
CA ASP A 49 -20.82 -14.16 6.55
C ASP A 49 -19.64 -15.03 6.99
N TRP A 50 -19.71 -15.53 8.21
CA TRP A 50 -18.70 -16.44 8.74
C TRP A 50 -18.68 -17.81 8.05
N ASN A 51 -19.71 -18.17 7.29
CA ASN A 51 -19.68 -19.35 6.45
C ASN A 51 -18.84 -19.15 5.19
N ASN A 52 -18.67 -17.89 4.77
CA ASN A 52 -17.83 -17.54 3.62
C ASN A 52 -16.34 -17.72 3.96
N ILE A 53 -15.66 -18.54 3.18
CA ILE A 53 -14.23 -18.84 3.36
C ILE A 53 -13.36 -17.60 3.18
N TYR A 54 -13.70 -16.69 2.24
CA TYR A 54 -12.94 -15.47 1.98
C TYR A 54 -13.05 -14.46 3.12
N PHE A 55 -14.24 -14.34 3.72
CA PHE A 55 -14.43 -13.50 4.90
C PHE A 55 -13.59 -13.98 6.08
N LYS A 56 -13.63 -15.30 6.35
CA LYS A 56 -12.77 -15.93 7.38
C LYS A 56 -11.29 -15.69 7.12
N LEU A 57 -10.87 -15.80 5.85
CA LEU A 57 -9.47 -15.61 5.47
C LEU A 57 -9.01 -14.17 5.71
N LEU A 58 -9.81 -13.17 5.31
CA LEU A 58 -9.53 -11.75 5.56
C LEU A 58 -9.36 -11.46 7.06
N TYR A 59 -10.29 -11.99 7.88
CA TYR A 59 -10.19 -11.83 9.33
C TYR A 59 -8.92 -12.45 9.90
N LYS A 60 -8.64 -13.71 9.54
CA LYS A 60 -7.44 -14.44 10.00
C LYS A 60 -6.15 -13.73 9.58
N GLN A 61 -6.07 -13.26 8.34
CA GLN A 61 -4.91 -12.53 7.85
C GLN A 61 -4.68 -11.25 8.64
N ARG A 62 -5.74 -10.46 8.88
CA ARG A 62 -5.58 -9.22 9.65
C ARG A 62 -5.22 -9.50 11.10
N ALA A 63 -5.88 -10.44 11.75
CA ALA A 63 -5.56 -10.87 13.11
C ALA A 63 -4.10 -11.33 13.22
N LYS A 64 -3.63 -12.17 12.30
CA LYS A 64 -2.24 -12.64 12.26
C LYS A 64 -1.25 -11.49 12.07
N THR A 65 -1.53 -10.56 11.15
CA THR A 65 -0.69 -9.37 10.93
C THR A 65 -0.57 -8.54 12.19
N MET A 66 -1.68 -8.28 12.89
CA MET A 66 -1.68 -7.50 14.14
C MET A 66 -0.91 -8.22 15.24
N LEU A 67 -1.12 -9.51 15.44
CA LEU A 67 -0.41 -10.30 16.47
C LEU A 67 1.10 -10.33 16.22
N ILE A 68 1.55 -10.50 14.97
CA ILE A 68 2.98 -10.50 14.63
C ILE A 68 3.61 -9.13 14.89
N ASN A 69 2.97 -8.04 14.44
CA ASN A 69 3.50 -6.70 14.64
C ASN A 69 3.52 -6.31 16.12
N LEU A 70 2.51 -6.66 16.90
CA LEU A 70 2.48 -6.42 18.34
C LEU A 70 3.58 -7.20 19.08
N LYS A 71 3.88 -8.44 18.65
CA LYS A 71 5.00 -9.21 19.22
C LYS A 71 6.36 -8.59 18.92
N ASN A 72 6.54 -8.10 17.70
CA ASN A 72 7.82 -7.57 17.23
C ASN A 72 8.07 -6.12 17.67
N LEU A 73 7.02 -5.37 18.02
CA LEU A 73 7.08 -3.94 18.32
C LEU A 73 6.53 -3.65 19.73
N PRO A 74 7.30 -3.90 20.81
CA PRO A 74 6.86 -3.61 22.16
C PRO A 74 6.52 -2.13 22.38
N GLN A 75 7.16 -1.22 21.65
CA GLN A 75 6.89 0.21 21.70
C GLN A 75 5.44 0.54 21.25
N LEU A 76 4.88 -0.21 20.30
CA LEU A 76 3.50 -0.06 19.88
C LEU A 76 2.54 -0.41 21.03
N ILE A 77 2.83 -1.46 21.80
CA ILE A 77 2.04 -1.85 22.98
C ILE A 77 2.06 -0.74 24.04
N ILE A 78 3.21 -0.14 24.28
CA ILE A 78 3.36 0.97 25.25
C ILE A 78 2.52 2.18 24.79
N ASN A 79 2.58 2.54 23.51
CA ASN A 79 1.82 3.65 22.96
C ASN A 79 0.30 3.43 23.05
N LEU A 80 -0.16 2.18 22.86
CA LEU A 80 -1.56 1.79 23.01
C LEU A 80 -2.02 1.86 24.46
N LYS A 81 -1.23 1.36 25.41
CA LYS A 81 -1.50 1.46 26.85
C LYS A 81 -1.57 2.91 27.33
N ASN A 82 -0.69 3.75 26.82
CA ASN A 82 -0.66 5.18 27.14
C ASN A 82 -1.72 6.01 26.41
N LYS A 83 -2.63 5.38 25.65
CA LYS A 83 -3.70 6.03 24.89
C LYS A 83 -3.21 7.10 23.91
N LYS A 84 -1.93 7.05 23.49
CA LYS A 84 -1.39 7.94 22.45
C LYS A 84 -2.00 7.65 21.09
N ILE A 85 -2.38 6.39 20.86
CA ILE A 85 -2.98 5.89 19.64
C ILE A 85 -4.27 5.17 20.01
N LYS A 86 -5.34 5.39 19.28
CA LYS A 86 -6.59 4.66 19.47
C LYS A 86 -6.41 3.21 19.01
N VAL A 87 -6.81 2.28 19.86
CA VAL A 87 -6.67 0.84 19.63
C VAL A 87 -7.43 0.40 18.36
N GLU A 88 -8.57 1.01 18.11
CA GLU A 88 -9.42 0.70 16.95
C GLU A 88 -8.78 1.14 15.64
N ASP A 89 -8.11 2.30 15.63
CA ASP A 89 -7.50 2.88 14.42
C ASP A 89 -6.28 2.10 13.96
N VAL A 90 -5.51 1.52 14.88
CA VAL A 90 -4.32 0.71 14.56
C VAL A 90 -4.66 -0.49 13.67
N SER A 91 -5.88 -1.01 13.82
CA SER A 91 -6.36 -2.10 12.96
C SER A 91 -6.56 -1.68 11.49
N PHE A 92 -6.51 -0.39 11.17
CA PHE A 92 -6.59 0.14 9.81
C PHE A 92 -5.23 0.57 9.23
N TYR A 93 -4.20 0.60 10.05
CA TYR A 93 -2.87 1.02 9.62
C TYR A 93 -2.32 0.11 8.53
N THR A 94 -1.62 0.71 7.59
CA THR A 94 -0.85 0.00 6.56
C THR A 94 0.36 -0.71 7.20
N HIS A 95 0.98 -1.62 6.47
CA HIS A 95 2.20 -2.29 6.94
C HIS A 95 3.34 -1.30 7.22
N GLN A 96 3.40 -0.21 6.46
CA GLN A 96 4.38 0.87 6.59
C GLN A 96 4.17 1.70 7.87
N GLU A 97 2.92 2.01 8.19
CA GLU A 97 2.56 2.73 9.41
C GLU A 97 2.73 1.90 10.68
N LEU A 98 2.54 0.57 10.57
CA LEU A 98 2.76 -0.34 11.69
C LEU A 98 4.24 -0.48 12.05
N ASN A 99 5.13 -0.51 11.08
CA ASN A 99 6.57 -0.63 11.30
C ASN A 99 7.36 0.31 10.37
N PRO A 100 7.38 1.62 10.68
CA PRO A 100 8.02 2.61 9.82
C PRO A 100 9.55 2.41 9.70
N GLU A 101 10.20 1.89 10.75
CA GLU A 101 11.66 1.68 10.74
C GLU A 101 12.08 0.66 9.68
N LEU A 102 11.36 -0.46 9.60
CA LEU A 102 11.63 -1.51 8.62
C LEU A 102 11.43 -1.04 7.18
N TRP A 103 10.43 -0.19 6.96
CA TRP A 103 10.05 0.28 5.63
C TRP A 103 10.79 1.52 5.16
N LYS A 104 11.47 2.25 6.06
CA LYS A 104 12.12 3.51 5.77
C LYS A 104 13.13 3.39 4.61
N GLU A 105 14.04 2.42 4.69
CA GLU A 105 15.06 2.22 3.66
C GLU A 105 14.44 1.91 2.30
N LEU A 106 13.45 1.00 2.25
CA LEU A 106 12.75 0.63 1.01
C LEU A 106 11.96 1.80 0.41
N ILE A 107 11.34 2.62 1.25
CA ILE A 107 10.62 3.82 0.82
C ILE A 107 11.60 4.85 0.27
N ASP A 108 12.74 5.09 0.95
CA ASP A 108 13.76 6.02 0.51
C ASP A 108 14.40 5.59 -0.82
N GLU A 109 14.64 4.29 -1.00
CA GLU A 109 15.10 3.74 -2.28
C GLU A 109 14.07 3.95 -3.40
N LYS A 110 12.82 3.66 -3.12
CA LYS A 110 11.73 3.87 -4.10
C LYS A 110 11.59 5.34 -4.48
N ILE A 111 11.65 6.25 -3.52
CA ILE A 111 11.62 7.69 -3.76
C ILE A 111 12.81 8.11 -4.65
N LYS A 112 14.02 7.59 -4.39
CA LYS A 112 15.21 7.85 -5.23
C LYS A 112 15.01 7.35 -6.66
N ILE A 113 14.49 6.12 -6.82
CA ILE A 113 14.22 5.54 -8.14
C ILE A 113 13.16 6.36 -8.88
N ASP A 114 12.08 6.74 -8.21
CA ASP A 114 11.00 7.51 -8.83
C ASP A 114 11.48 8.93 -9.19
N LYS A 115 12.26 9.60 -8.35
CA LYS A 115 12.91 10.87 -8.68
C LYS A 115 13.81 10.74 -9.91
N ASN A 116 14.68 9.73 -9.93
CA ASN A 116 15.56 9.49 -11.06
C ASN A 116 14.81 9.21 -12.36
N LYS A 117 13.64 8.55 -12.29
CA LYS A 117 12.79 8.31 -13.46
C LYS A 117 12.19 9.60 -14.05
N TYR A 118 11.81 10.55 -13.20
CA TYR A 118 11.08 11.74 -13.62
C TYR A 118 11.95 12.99 -13.72
N GLU A 119 13.01 13.11 -12.92
CA GLU A 119 13.89 14.28 -12.89
C GLU A 119 15.11 14.15 -13.81
N ASN A 120 15.60 12.93 -14.03
CA ASN A 120 16.73 12.63 -14.91
C ASN A 120 16.33 12.28 -16.36
N CYS A 121 15.22 12.81 -16.85
CA CYS A 121 15.15 13.01 -18.29
C CYS A 121 16.29 13.98 -18.65
N PRO A 122 17.40 13.54 -19.28
CA PRO A 122 18.45 14.48 -19.66
C PRO A 122 17.76 15.61 -20.42
N LYS A 123 18.05 16.85 -20.06
CA LYS A 123 17.70 18.02 -20.89
C LYS A 123 18.49 17.85 -22.18
N ILE A 124 17.99 17.02 -23.05
CA ILE A 124 18.54 16.83 -24.39
C ILE A 124 17.99 18.03 -25.13
N ASN A 125 18.86 19.02 -25.38
CA ASN A 125 18.59 20.00 -26.41
C ASN A 125 18.38 19.24 -27.69
N SER A 126 17.14 18.81 -27.93
CA SER A 126 16.82 18.07 -29.13
C SER A 126 16.67 19.05 -30.29
N GLU A 127 17.02 18.60 -31.48
CA GLU A 127 16.75 19.34 -32.72
C GLU A 127 15.23 19.56 -32.93
N PHE A 128 14.41 18.95 -32.11
CA PHE A 128 12.94 18.98 -32.21
C PHE A 128 12.36 20.12 -31.37
N LYS A 129 11.61 20.98 -32.03
CA LYS A 129 10.87 22.09 -31.41
C LYS A 129 9.41 21.69 -31.17
N CYS A 130 8.92 21.88 -29.96
CA CYS A 130 7.53 21.59 -29.62
C CYS A 130 6.58 22.56 -30.35
N ARG A 131 5.61 22.02 -31.10
CA ARG A 131 4.63 22.84 -31.84
C ARG A 131 3.64 23.54 -30.88
N LYS A 132 3.47 23.08 -29.64
CA LYS A 132 2.51 23.61 -28.69
C LYS A 132 3.08 24.75 -27.84
N CYS A 133 4.26 24.58 -27.25
CA CYS A 133 4.90 25.56 -26.37
C CYS A 133 6.18 26.18 -26.96
N GLN A 134 6.56 25.76 -28.16
CA GLN A 134 7.75 26.20 -28.89
C GLN A 134 9.09 26.00 -28.16
N SER A 135 9.11 25.21 -27.10
CA SER A 135 10.31 24.85 -26.37
C SER A 135 11.15 23.82 -27.17
N ASN A 136 12.49 23.93 -27.02
CA ASN A 136 13.45 22.95 -27.56
C ASN A 136 13.78 21.85 -26.53
N ASN A 137 13.17 21.87 -25.34
CA ASN A 137 13.39 20.91 -24.31
C ASN A 137 12.52 19.65 -24.57
N CYS A 138 12.94 18.84 -25.54
CA CYS A 138 12.23 17.65 -25.97
C CYS A 138 13.14 16.43 -25.80
N SER A 139 12.59 15.31 -25.32
CA SER A 139 13.24 14.00 -25.37
C SER A 139 12.71 13.21 -26.54
N TYR A 140 13.52 12.38 -27.18
CA TYR A 140 13.07 11.50 -28.24
C TYR A 140 13.67 10.10 -28.08
N TYR A 141 12.95 9.12 -28.63
CA TYR A 141 13.44 7.75 -28.81
C TYR A 141 12.91 7.18 -30.13
N GLN A 142 13.65 6.23 -30.66
CA GLN A 142 13.29 5.59 -31.92
C GLN A 142 12.93 4.12 -31.68
N LEU A 143 11.86 3.68 -32.30
CA LEU A 143 11.35 2.32 -32.24
C LEU A 143 10.98 1.83 -33.63
N GLN A 144 11.36 0.60 -33.94
CA GLN A 144 10.86 -0.07 -35.13
C GLN A 144 9.42 -0.54 -34.87
N THR A 145 8.46 0.18 -35.43
CA THR A 145 7.03 -0.12 -35.28
C THR A 145 6.42 -0.82 -36.49
N ARG A 146 7.19 -0.91 -37.58
CA ARG A 146 6.81 -1.54 -38.84
C ARG A 146 7.80 -2.65 -39.21
N SER A 147 7.87 -3.01 -40.50
CA SER A 147 8.81 -4.02 -40.96
C SER A 147 10.28 -3.55 -40.89
N ALA A 148 11.23 -4.50 -40.92
CA ALA A 148 12.65 -4.20 -40.79
C ALA A 148 13.19 -3.30 -41.92
N ASP A 149 12.52 -3.26 -43.06
CA ASP A 149 12.92 -2.50 -44.25
C ASP A 149 12.43 -1.04 -44.21
N GLU A 150 11.62 -0.67 -43.22
CA GLU A 150 11.10 0.70 -43.09
C GLU A 150 11.91 1.50 -42.04
N PRO A 151 11.96 2.86 -42.18
CA PRO A 151 12.66 3.68 -41.21
C PRO A 151 12.01 3.59 -39.83
N MET A 152 12.82 3.69 -38.79
CA MET A 152 12.34 3.70 -37.40
C MET A 152 11.43 4.89 -37.13
N THR A 153 10.33 4.66 -36.43
CA THR A 153 9.44 5.73 -35.97
C THR A 153 10.08 6.46 -34.79
N THR A 154 10.20 7.78 -34.92
CA THR A 154 10.70 8.65 -33.86
C THR A 154 9.55 9.18 -33.02
N PHE A 155 9.57 8.88 -31.72
CA PHE A 155 8.61 9.38 -30.75
C PHE A 155 9.27 10.52 -29.99
N VAL A 156 8.61 11.66 -29.94
CA VAL A 156 9.12 12.87 -29.28
C VAL A 156 8.16 13.27 -28.14
N ASN A 157 8.72 13.63 -26.99
CA ASN A 157 8.00 14.12 -25.82
C ASN A 157 8.56 15.44 -25.37
N CYS A 158 7.73 16.48 -25.31
CA CYS A 158 8.12 17.77 -24.76
C CYS A 158 8.14 17.69 -23.22
N LEU A 159 9.27 18.03 -22.60
CA LEU A 159 9.44 17.97 -21.15
C LEU A 159 8.76 19.14 -20.43
N ASP A 160 8.53 20.28 -21.13
CA ASP A 160 7.95 21.48 -20.53
C ASP A 160 6.41 21.44 -20.50
N CYS A 161 5.77 20.97 -21.59
CA CYS A 161 4.30 20.97 -21.66
C CYS A 161 3.66 19.58 -21.76
N GLY A 162 4.47 18.52 -21.77
CA GLY A 162 4.00 17.11 -21.85
C GLY A 162 3.40 16.72 -23.21
N ASN A 163 3.50 17.58 -24.24
CA ASN A 163 3.01 17.24 -25.57
C ASN A 163 3.83 16.10 -26.19
N ARG A 164 3.15 15.13 -26.82
CA ARG A 164 3.78 13.96 -27.47
C ARG A 164 3.38 13.89 -28.92
N TRP A 165 4.33 13.59 -29.79
CA TRP A 165 4.08 13.35 -31.21
C TRP A 165 5.09 12.35 -31.77
N ARG A 166 4.86 11.92 -33.01
CA ARG A 166 5.70 10.96 -33.74
C ARG A 166 5.86 11.38 -35.20
N PHE A 167 6.97 10.92 -35.79
CA PHE A 167 7.25 10.98 -37.23
C PHE A 167 7.41 9.57 -37.79
#